data_85315e3c1f8c269089843aab304e9550
#
_entry.id   85315e3c1f8c269089843aab304e9550
#
_cell.length_a   1.000
_cell.length_b   1.000
_cell.length_c   1.000
_cell.angle_alpha   90.00
_cell.angle_beta   90.00
_cell.angle_gamma   90.00
#
_symmetry.space_group_name_H-M   'P 1'
#
loop_
_entity.id
_entity.type
_entity.pdbx_description
1 polymer ?
#
loop_
_entity_poly.entity_id
_entity_poly.type
_entity_poly.pdbx_seq_one_letter_code
_entity_poly.pdbx_strand_id
1 'polypeptide(L)'
;MAFGIVVGSGIYLKNRSSGGVLETAGQNPYLALVVWAFIGVVCTLMMISFIEIASSIEKDDHNTVQSWSNKFLNRQSASLFSIFYVGFYMPVLASIGALFTVDVLFTYGIEPFLAATGKTALHETLSTASFLSIKITLSTILLISFQIMNSYTSKPSKWIQTIFTFVKFIPLFAVVIGGFVLFLTGNVDGESNSFDKSSGQWSLGTFFATAIPILFAFDGFIHASTLQKDVEHKEVVEPAMLTAIIGVTAFYIIITISIFIGANDGNIFNLFDSMFNENAPGISLLFKIIITLTILTVINGYTTLIPRTIKSAADEKFIYLGKRYENISHKSASFLGAIITDVIYIFTTSISIIIGIVRNETPNHMLIADTLSSTTVIYCFLIYLALIIGQIRNRHTNKVNVRKVKGAYVIGIITAILLIIVLGYVNFEFFIMPFIRLDFIGLLTSISSLIVIVPIAIWYFINEELIKKSTFNPNIK
;
A
#
# COMPACT_ATOMS: atom_id res chain seq x y z
N MET A 1 -12.59 4.77 -13.88
CA MET A 1 -11.62 3.67 -13.70
C MET A 1 -10.39 4.13 -12.89
N ALA A 2 -9.70 5.21 -13.26
CA ALA A 2 -8.55 5.75 -12.52
C ALA A 2 -8.86 6.01 -11.03
N PHE A 3 -9.97 6.69 -10.72
CA PHE A 3 -10.44 6.91 -9.34
C PHE A 3 -10.56 5.58 -8.56
N GLY A 4 -11.14 4.55 -9.16
CA GLY A 4 -11.33 3.25 -8.52
C GLY A 4 -10.03 2.45 -8.31
N ILE A 5 -8.95 2.75 -9.03
CA ILE A 5 -7.64 2.12 -8.82
C ILE A 5 -6.98 2.69 -7.56
N VAL A 6 -7.03 4.01 -7.38
CA VAL A 6 -6.39 4.70 -6.25
C VAL A 6 -7.16 4.46 -4.95
N VAL A 7 -8.50 4.59 -4.98
CA VAL A 7 -9.32 4.30 -3.79
C VAL A 7 -9.28 2.80 -3.50
N GLY A 8 -8.46 2.43 -2.55
CA GLY A 8 -8.18 1.04 -2.18
C GLY A 8 -8.37 0.75 -0.70
N SER A 9 -7.73 -0.31 -0.24
CA SER A 9 -7.72 -0.71 1.18
C SER A 9 -6.91 0.23 2.08
N GLY A 10 -6.08 1.10 1.49
CA GLY A 10 -5.21 2.01 2.26
C GLY A 10 -5.98 2.93 3.18
N ILE A 11 -7.15 3.45 2.75
CA ILE A 11 -7.98 4.30 3.59
C ILE A 11 -8.50 3.58 4.83
N TYR A 12 -8.85 2.28 4.72
CA TYR A 12 -9.28 1.46 5.86
C TYR A 12 -8.10 1.08 6.76
N LEU A 13 -6.98 0.66 6.15
CA LEU A 13 -5.79 0.22 6.88
C LEU A 13 -5.17 1.37 7.69
N LYS A 14 -5.24 2.59 7.21
CA LYS A 14 -4.56 3.74 7.83
C LYS A 14 -5.48 4.67 8.62
N ASN A 15 -6.80 4.46 8.62
CA ASN A 15 -7.74 5.10 9.55
C ASN A 15 -8.23 4.10 10.61
N ARG A 16 -7.32 3.69 11.47
CA ARG A 16 -7.55 2.80 12.62
C ARG A 16 -6.87 3.37 13.87
N SER A 17 -7.22 2.85 15.05
CA SER A 17 -6.72 3.37 16.33
C SER A 17 -5.21 3.23 16.49
N SER A 18 -4.64 2.08 16.10
CA SER A 18 -3.20 1.79 16.23
C SER A 18 -2.48 1.83 14.89
N GLY A 19 -1.41 2.62 14.80
CA GLY A 19 -0.65 2.84 13.57
C GLY A 19 -1.41 3.66 12.52
N GLY A 20 -2.50 4.32 12.91
CA GLY A 20 -3.34 5.12 12.03
C GLY A 20 -2.89 6.58 11.90
N VAL A 21 -3.57 7.29 11.02
CA VAL A 21 -3.26 8.70 10.70
C VAL A 21 -3.41 9.60 11.92
N LEU A 22 -4.46 9.42 12.74
CA LEU A 22 -4.69 10.26 13.92
C LEU A 22 -3.62 10.03 14.99
N GLU A 23 -3.24 8.78 15.24
CA GLU A 23 -2.18 8.45 16.20
C GLU A 23 -0.83 9.04 15.76
N THR A 24 -0.45 8.85 14.49
CA THR A 24 0.81 9.41 13.95
C THR A 24 0.82 10.94 13.92
N ALA A 25 -0.36 11.58 13.85
CA ALA A 25 -0.53 13.02 14.00
C ALA A 25 -0.48 13.50 15.46
N GLY A 26 -0.16 12.62 16.41
CA GLY A 26 -0.12 12.96 17.84
C GLY A 26 -1.49 13.33 18.40
N GLN A 27 -2.56 12.65 17.97
CA GLN A 27 -3.96 12.93 18.32
C GLN A 27 -4.41 14.34 17.90
N ASN A 28 -3.81 14.89 16.82
CA ASN A 28 -4.19 16.18 16.26
C ASN A 28 -4.91 16.03 14.91
N PRO A 29 -6.25 16.09 14.87
CA PRO A 29 -7.02 15.90 13.65
C PRO A 29 -6.78 17.02 12.62
N TYR A 30 -6.50 18.26 13.07
CA TYR A 30 -6.19 19.36 12.16
C TYR A 30 -4.87 19.12 11.42
N LEU A 31 -3.83 18.66 12.15
CA LEU A 31 -2.56 18.27 11.54
C LEU A 31 -2.76 17.15 10.52
N ALA A 32 -3.51 16.10 10.89
CA ALA A 32 -3.82 15.00 9.99
C ALA A 32 -4.46 15.48 8.68
N LEU A 33 -5.46 16.36 8.75
CA LEU A 33 -6.15 16.90 7.56
C LEU A 33 -5.22 17.76 6.69
N VAL A 34 -4.35 18.56 7.30
CA VAL A 34 -3.34 19.36 6.57
C VAL A 34 -2.38 18.44 5.83
N VAL A 35 -1.94 17.34 6.45
CA VAL A 35 -1.04 16.38 5.79
C VAL A 35 -1.76 15.63 4.67
N TRP A 36 -3.05 15.27 4.82
CA TRP A 36 -3.85 14.70 3.73
C TRP A 36 -3.91 15.64 2.52
N ALA A 37 -4.19 16.93 2.74
CA ALA A 37 -4.23 17.92 1.68
C ALA A 37 -2.85 18.10 1.02
N PHE A 38 -1.79 18.21 1.82
CA PHE A 38 -0.43 18.39 1.33
C PHE A 38 0.04 17.21 0.46
N ILE A 39 -0.11 15.97 0.94
CA ILE A 39 0.28 14.76 0.19
C ILE A 39 -0.59 14.61 -1.06
N GLY A 40 -1.89 14.92 -0.99
CA GLY A 40 -2.77 14.95 -2.15
C GLY A 40 -2.30 15.91 -3.24
N VAL A 41 -1.83 17.09 -2.87
CA VAL A 41 -1.20 18.05 -3.81
C VAL A 41 0.08 17.46 -4.40
N VAL A 42 0.97 16.88 -3.59
CA VAL A 42 2.21 16.25 -4.06
C VAL A 42 1.89 15.14 -5.08
N CYS A 43 0.96 14.24 -4.76
CA CYS A 43 0.55 13.16 -5.67
C CYS A 43 -0.09 13.70 -6.97
N THR A 44 -0.85 14.80 -6.89
CA THR A 44 -1.41 15.47 -8.08
C THR A 44 -0.32 16.02 -8.99
N LEU A 45 0.69 16.68 -8.43
CA LEU A 45 1.84 17.18 -9.19
C LEU A 45 2.66 16.03 -9.80
N MET A 46 2.84 14.93 -9.05
CA MET A 46 3.48 13.72 -9.56
C MET A 46 2.73 13.14 -10.75
N MET A 47 1.39 13.09 -10.69
CA MET A 47 0.57 12.53 -11.78
C MET A 47 0.85 13.22 -13.11
N ILE A 48 1.08 14.53 -13.13
CA ILE A 48 1.43 15.29 -14.35
C ILE A 48 2.70 14.75 -15.00
N SER A 49 3.74 14.48 -14.18
CA SER A 49 4.98 13.87 -14.67
C SER A 49 4.76 12.44 -15.15
N PHE A 50 3.95 11.63 -14.45
CA PHE A 50 3.68 10.26 -14.83
C PHE A 50 2.80 10.10 -16.07
N ILE A 51 1.92 11.05 -16.37
CA ILE A 51 1.20 11.10 -17.65
C ILE A 51 2.20 11.22 -18.81
N GLU A 52 3.22 12.06 -18.66
CA GLU A 52 4.25 12.20 -19.68
C GLU A 52 5.15 10.97 -19.77
N ILE A 53 5.61 10.43 -18.63
CA ILE A 53 6.44 9.22 -18.56
C ILE A 53 5.74 8.04 -19.22
N ALA A 54 4.50 7.78 -18.85
CA ALA A 54 3.72 6.65 -19.37
C ALA A 54 3.41 6.76 -20.86
N SER A 55 3.39 7.97 -21.41
CA SER A 55 3.21 8.20 -22.85
C SER A 55 4.38 7.74 -23.71
N SER A 56 5.53 7.41 -23.11
CA SER A 56 6.72 6.89 -23.79
C SER A 56 6.58 5.44 -24.27
N ILE A 57 5.55 4.73 -23.80
CA ILE A 57 5.35 3.32 -24.09
C ILE A 57 4.47 3.14 -25.31
N GLU A 58 4.91 2.31 -26.25
CA GLU A 58 4.16 1.92 -27.42
C GLU A 58 3.08 0.89 -27.08
N LYS A 59 2.12 0.69 -28.01
CA LYS A 59 0.94 -0.14 -27.75
C LYS A 59 1.28 -1.59 -27.38
N ASP A 60 2.34 -2.13 -27.99
CA ASP A 60 2.76 -3.53 -27.82
C ASP A 60 3.74 -3.75 -26.66
N ASP A 61 4.31 -2.68 -26.11
CA ASP A 61 5.26 -2.73 -25.01
C ASP A 61 4.55 -2.87 -23.64
N HIS A 62 5.29 -3.38 -22.67
CA HIS A 62 4.83 -3.39 -21.27
C HIS A 62 4.86 -1.97 -20.68
N ASN A 63 3.70 -1.46 -20.27
CA ASN A 63 3.59 -0.15 -19.63
C ASN A 63 3.72 -0.30 -18.10
N THR A 64 4.95 -0.43 -17.62
CA THR A 64 5.28 -0.70 -16.23
C THR A 64 6.38 0.24 -15.74
N VAL A 65 6.51 0.35 -14.40
CA VAL A 65 7.59 1.13 -13.75
C VAL A 65 8.98 0.65 -14.20
N GLN A 66 9.15 -0.64 -14.43
CA GLN A 66 10.41 -1.23 -14.89
C GLN A 66 10.76 -0.78 -16.31
N SER A 67 9.79 -0.83 -17.22
CA SER A 67 9.97 -0.39 -18.60
C SER A 67 10.23 1.12 -18.68
N TRP A 68 9.55 1.93 -17.86
CA TRP A 68 9.84 3.37 -17.73
C TRP A 68 11.26 3.61 -17.23
N SER A 69 11.69 2.85 -16.22
CA SER A 69 13.04 2.96 -15.65
C SER A 69 14.11 2.63 -16.67
N ASN A 70 13.89 1.63 -17.52
CA ASN A 70 14.81 1.29 -18.60
C ASN A 70 14.92 2.44 -19.61
N LYS A 71 13.80 3.06 -19.98
CA LYS A 71 13.78 4.16 -20.99
C LYS A 71 14.35 5.47 -20.44
N PHE A 72 13.97 5.89 -19.24
CA PHE A 72 14.33 7.20 -18.67
C PHE A 72 15.64 7.20 -17.87
N LEU A 73 16.01 6.07 -17.31
CA LEU A 73 17.22 5.90 -16.52
C LEU A 73 18.21 4.98 -17.26
N ASN A 74 18.19 3.70 -16.92
CA ASN A 74 18.99 2.66 -17.58
C ASN A 74 18.52 1.25 -17.21
N ARG A 75 19.07 0.22 -17.87
CA ARG A 75 18.77 -1.18 -17.62
C ARG A 75 19.06 -1.62 -16.17
N GLN A 76 20.14 -1.12 -15.58
CA GLN A 76 20.52 -1.47 -14.20
C GLN A 76 19.47 -0.97 -13.18
N SER A 77 18.94 0.24 -13.37
CA SER A 77 17.83 0.76 -12.57
C SER A 77 16.56 -0.08 -12.78
N ALA A 78 16.25 -0.47 -14.00
CA ALA A 78 15.11 -1.34 -14.30
C ALA A 78 15.26 -2.72 -13.62
N SER A 79 16.47 -3.28 -13.62
CA SER A 79 16.80 -4.51 -12.92
C SER A 79 16.61 -4.39 -11.39
N LEU A 80 17.18 -3.35 -10.79
CA LEU A 80 17.03 -3.08 -9.35
C LEU A 80 15.55 -2.92 -8.95
N PHE A 81 14.79 -2.14 -9.73
CA PHE A 81 13.37 -1.93 -9.43
C PHE A 81 12.53 -3.18 -9.67
N SER A 82 12.86 -4.00 -10.68
CA SER A 82 12.21 -5.30 -10.88
C SER A 82 12.41 -6.23 -9.68
N ILE A 83 13.65 -6.34 -9.19
CA ILE A 83 13.99 -7.17 -8.04
C ILE A 83 13.30 -6.64 -6.77
N PHE A 84 13.28 -5.32 -6.57
CA PHE A 84 12.58 -4.70 -5.46
C PHE A 84 11.06 -4.99 -5.49
N TYR A 85 10.42 -4.84 -6.66
CA TYR A 85 8.98 -5.10 -6.79
C TYR A 85 8.64 -6.56 -6.53
N VAL A 86 9.41 -7.49 -7.08
CA VAL A 86 9.16 -8.93 -6.96
C VAL A 86 9.62 -9.48 -5.62
N GLY A 87 10.75 -9.01 -5.11
CA GLY A 87 11.36 -9.55 -3.90
C GLY A 87 10.92 -8.89 -2.60
N PHE A 88 10.28 -7.71 -2.66
CA PHE A 88 9.91 -6.97 -1.46
C PHE A 88 8.52 -6.35 -1.54
N TYR A 89 8.30 -5.39 -2.43
CA TYR A 89 7.07 -4.58 -2.46
C TYR A 89 5.80 -5.43 -2.55
N MET A 90 5.65 -6.20 -3.63
CA MET A 90 4.43 -6.99 -3.85
C MET A 90 4.24 -8.12 -2.80
N PRO A 91 5.27 -8.88 -2.42
CA PRO A 91 5.15 -9.89 -1.38
C PRO A 91 4.77 -9.34 -0.01
N VAL A 92 5.33 -8.22 0.41
CA VAL A 92 4.95 -7.57 1.68
C VAL A 92 3.49 -7.13 1.65
N LEU A 93 3.04 -6.52 0.54
CA LEU A 93 1.65 -6.06 0.43
C LEU A 93 0.65 -7.22 0.33
N ALA A 94 1.01 -8.34 -0.28
CA ALA A 94 0.19 -9.56 -0.24
C ALA A 94 0.10 -10.12 1.19
N SER A 95 1.22 -10.14 1.92
CA SER A 95 1.31 -10.64 3.30
C SER A 95 0.48 -9.81 4.26
N ILE A 96 0.65 -8.49 4.27
CA ILE A 96 -0.17 -7.61 5.13
C ILE A 96 -1.64 -7.65 4.75
N GLY A 97 -1.95 -7.79 3.45
CA GLY A 97 -3.31 -7.98 2.98
C GLY A 97 -3.97 -9.22 3.59
N ALA A 98 -3.25 -10.35 3.65
CA ALA A 98 -3.76 -11.59 4.23
C ALA A 98 -3.98 -11.46 5.75
N LEU A 99 -2.99 -10.95 6.47
CA LEU A 99 -3.07 -10.75 7.93
C LEU A 99 -4.19 -9.76 8.28
N PHE A 100 -4.25 -8.63 7.59
CA PHE A 100 -5.24 -7.59 7.88
C PHE A 100 -6.66 -8.00 7.51
N THR A 101 -6.87 -8.80 6.45
CA THR A 101 -8.19 -9.34 6.11
C THR A 101 -8.78 -10.13 7.28
N VAL A 102 -8.00 -11.01 7.87
CA VAL A 102 -8.46 -11.83 9.01
C VAL A 102 -8.57 -10.99 10.29
N ASP A 103 -7.64 -10.07 10.51
CA ASP A 103 -7.69 -9.20 11.68
C ASP A 103 -8.93 -8.30 11.67
N VAL A 104 -9.29 -7.71 10.54
CA VAL A 104 -10.53 -6.91 10.42
C VAL A 104 -11.76 -7.76 10.67
N LEU A 105 -11.81 -8.98 10.13
CA LEU A 105 -12.95 -9.87 10.35
C LEU A 105 -13.14 -10.23 11.83
N PHE A 106 -12.06 -10.57 12.52
CA PHE A 106 -12.13 -11.00 13.92
C PHE A 106 -12.15 -9.81 14.89
N THR A 107 -11.10 -9.00 14.90
CA THR A 107 -10.91 -7.93 15.90
C THR A 107 -11.92 -6.81 15.78
N TYR A 108 -12.24 -6.41 14.56
CA TYR A 108 -13.18 -5.31 14.34
C TYR A 108 -14.59 -5.78 13.95
N GLY A 109 -14.76 -7.01 13.46
CA GLY A 109 -16.07 -7.55 13.06
C GLY A 109 -16.71 -8.42 14.13
N ILE A 110 -16.19 -9.63 14.29
CA ILE A 110 -16.82 -10.69 15.12
C ILE A 110 -16.79 -10.34 16.61
N GLU A 111 -15.66 -9.88 17.14
CA GLU A 111 -15.53 -9.57 18.57
C GLU A 111 -16.51 -8.48 19.04
N PRO A 112 -16.61 -7.29 18.39
CA PRO A 112 -17.59 -6.29 18.76
C PRO A 112 -19.04 -6.75 18.58
N PHE A 113 -19.32 -7.56 17.53
CA PHE A 113 -20.65 -8.12 17.32
C PHE A 113 -21.07 -9.08 18.46
N LEU A 114 -20.16 -9.95 18.92
CA LEU A 114 -20.44 -10.84 20.05
C LEU A 114 -20.72 -10.03 21.31
N ALA A 115 -19.88 -9.05 21.62
CA ALA A 115 -20.06 -8.17 22.76
C ALA A 115 -21.41 -7.42 22.70
N ALA A 116 -21.76 -6.82 21.56
CA ALA A 116 -23.02 -6.10 21.36
C ALA A 116 -24.26 -7.00 21.44
N THR A 117 -24.13 -8.30 21.18
CA THR A 117 -25.22 -9.29 21.31
C THR A 117 -25.24 -9.99 22.66
N GLY A 118 -24.45 -9.55 23.64
CA GLY A 118 -24.39 -10.13 24.98
C GLY A 118 -23.76 -11.52 25.03
N LYS A 119 -22.96 -11.88 24.02
CA LYS A 119 -22.19 -13.13 23.96
C LYS A 119 -20.75 -12.90 24.38
N THR A 120 -20.15 -13.91 24.97
CA THR A 120 -18.74 -13.87 25.36
C THR A 120 -17.85 -13.75 24.13
N ALA A 121 -16.91 -12.83 24.16
CA ALA A 121 -15.95 -12.62 23.06
C ALA A 121 -15.01 -13.84 22.93
N LEU A 122 -14.52 -14.10 21.71
CA LEU A 122 -13.64 -15.26 21.47
C LEU A 122 -12.32 -15.15 22.21
N HIS A 123 -11.77 -13.94 22.35
CA HIS A 123 -10.52 -13.72 23.07
C HIS A 123 -10.64 -13.94 24.58
N GLU A 124 -11.87 -13.93 25.15
CA GLU A 124 -12.14 -14.26 26.56
C GLU A 124 -12.31 -15.78 26.76
N THR A 125 -12.81 -16.49 25.76
CA THR A 125 -13.04 -17.94 25.81
C THR A 125 -11.83 -18.75 25.40
N LEU A 126 -10.98 -18.22 24.53
CA LEU A 126 -9.79 -18.88 24.02
C LEU A 126 -8.53 -18.28 24.68
N SER A 127 -7.50 -19.10 24.88
CA SER A 127 -6.20 -18.54 25.24
C SER A 127 -5.70 -17.60 24.13
N THR A 128 -4.92 -16.58 24.51
CA THR A 128 -4.29 -15.65 23.57
C THR A 128 -3.54 -16.39 22.44
N ALA A 129 -2.82 -17.46 22.78
CA ALA A 129 -2.10 -18.28 21.82
C ALA A 129 -3.04 -19.00 20.83
N SER A 130 -4.17 -19.53 21.33
CA SER A 130 -5.17 -20.20 20.48
C SER A 130 -5.84 -19.23 19.52
N PHE A 131 -6.26 -18.07 20.01
CA PHE A 131 -6.90 -17.02 19.20
C PHE A 131 -5.95 -16.50 18.11
N LEU A 132 -4.68 -16.24 18.47
CA LEU A 132 -3.63 -15.84 17.56
C LEU A 132 -3.35 -16.93 16.50
N SER A 133 -3.28 -18.19 16.90
CA SER A 133 -3.06 -19.32 16.00
C SER A 133 -4.17 -19.46 14.97
N ILE A 134 -5.43 -19.26 15.36
CA ILE A 134 -6.57 -19.25 14.44
C ILE A 134 -6.41 -18.14 13.39
N LYS A 135 -6.11 -16.91 13.81
CA LYS A 135 -5.91 -15.78 12.89
C LYS A 135 -4.79 -16.05 11.88
N ILE A 136 -3.64 -16.52 12.34
CA ILE A 136 -2.49 -16.82 11.48
C ILE A 136 -2.81 -17.95 10.51
N THR A 137 -3.44 -19.03 11.00
CA THR A 137 -3.82 -20.17 10.15
C THR A 137 -4.78 -19.76 9.05
N LEU A 138 -5.81 -18.97 9.37
CA LEU A 138 -6.76 -18.47 8.37
C LEU A 138 -6.11 -17.52 7.37
N SER A 139 -5.23 -16.63 7.83
CA SER A 139 -4.46 -15.74 6.94
C SER A 139 -3.57 -16.52 5.97
N THR A 140 -2.92 -17.58 6.47
CA THR A 140 -2.09 -18.48 5.66
C THR A 140 -2.93 -19.22 4.62
N ILE A 141 -4.07 -19.79 5.01
CA ILE A 141 -5.01 -20.47 4.11
C ILE A 141 -5.49 -19.52 3.02
N LEU A 142 -5.84 -18.28 3.37
CA LEU A 142 -6.25 -17.27 2.39
C LEU A 142 -5.14 -16.96 1.40
N LEU A 143 -3.92 -16.68 1.87
CA LEU A 143 -2.79 -16.35 1.02
C LEU A 143 -2.50 -17.48 0.03
N ILE A 144 -2.35 -18.71 0.52
CA ILE A 144 -2.08 -19.88 -0.31
C ILE A 144 -3.23 -20.15 -1.30
N SER A 145 -4.49 -19.99 -0.88
CA SER A 145 -5.65 -20.20 -1.75
C SER A 145 -5.63 -19.24 -2.95
N PHE A 146 -5.31 -17.96 -2.73
CA PHE A 146 -5.20 -16.98 -3.82
C PHE A 146 -3.98 -17.23 -4.71
N GLN A 147 -2.84 -17.65 -4.14
CA GLN A 147 -1.65 -18.05 -4.91
C GLN A 147 -1.98 -19.23 -5.83
N ILE A 148 -2.61 -20.28 -5.31
CA ILE A 148 -3.05 -21.45 -6.09
C ILE A 148 -4.04 -21.03 -7.17
N MET A 149 -5.12 -20.33 -6.81
CA MET A 149 -6.15 -19.88 -7.76
C MET A 149 -5.53 -19.10 -8.92
N ASN A 150 -4.67 -18.12 -8.62
CA ASN A 150 -4.07 -17.23 -9.61
C ASN A 150 -2.94 -17.90 -10.43
N SER A 151 -2.38 -19.03 -9.96
CA SER A 151 -1.44 -19.83 -10.73
C SER A 151 -2.11 -20.62 -11.87
N TYR A 152 -3.38 -21.03 -11.68
CA TYR A 152 -4.12 -21.79 -12.68
C TYR A 152 -4.90 -20.92 -13.65
N THR A 153 -5.55 -19.85 -13.15
CA THR A 153 -6.43 -19.04 -14.01
C THR A 153 -6.64 -17.64 -13.46
N SER A 154 -6.68 -16.65 -14.36
CA SER A 154 -6.98 -15.25 -14.01
C SER A 154 -8.49 -14.91 -14.06
N LYS A 155 -9.36 -15.85 -14.43
CA LYS A 155 -10.80 -15.57 -14.59
C LYS A 155 -11.48 -15.20 -13.26
N PRO A 156 -11.37 -16.02 -12.18
CA PRO A 156 -11.94 -15.67 -10.89
C PRO A 156 -11.35 -14.37 -10.32
N SER A 157 -10.04 -14.18 -10.47
CA SER A 157 -9.35 -12.98 -10.04
C SER A 157 -9.95 -11.71 -10.64
N LYS A 158 -10.21 -11.71 -11.96
CA LYS A 158 -10.86 -10.58 -12.64
C LYS A 158 -12.27 -10.31 -12.12
N TRP A 159 -13.06 -11.35 -11.87
CA TRP A 159 -14.41 -11.25 -11.32
C TRP A 159 -14.40 -10.64 -9.91
N ILE A 160 -13.57 -11.19 -9.01
CA ILE A 160 -13.38 -10.66 -7.65
C ILE A 160 -13.00 -9.19 -7.71
N GLN A 161 -11.97 -8.85 -8.50
CA GLN A 161 -11.50 -7.47 -8.63
C GLN A 161 -12.59 -6.53 -9.16
N THR A 162 -13.36 -6.95 -10.15
CA THR A 162 -14.42 -6.13 -10.75
C THR A 162 -15.55 -5.87 -9.75
N ILE A 163 -16.09 -6.93 -9.12
CA ILE A 163 -17.21 -6.81 -8.18
C ILE A 163 -16.81 -5.91 -7.01
N PHE A 164 -15.68 -6.20 -6.37
CA PHE A 164 -15.27 -5.45 -5.19
C PHE A 164 -14.74 -4.05 -5.49
N THR A 165 -14.40 -3.74 -6.74
CA THR A 165 -14.14 -2.35 -7.15
C THR A 165 -15.36 -1.46 -6.98
N PHE A 166 -16.57 -1.99 -7.14
CA PHE A 166 -17.81 -1.24 -6.91
C PHE A 166 -18.29 -1.37 -5.47
N VAL A 167 -18.29 -2.57 -4.92
CA VAL A 167 -18.78 -2.87 -3.57
C VAL A 167 -18.06 -2.08 -2.49
N LYS A 168 -16.76 -1.81 -2.65
CA LYS A 168 -15.95 -1.03 -1.67
C LYS A 168 -16.43 0.40 -1.44
N PHE A 169 -17.18 0.99 -2.38
CA PHE A 169 -17.73 2.32 -2.20
C PHE A 169 -18.91 2.36 -1.25
N ILE A 170 -19.61 1.22 -1.03
CA ILE A 170 -20.76 1.14 -0.13
C ILE A 170 -20.37 1.55 1.29
N PRO A 171 -19.39 0.90 1.96
CA PRO A 171 -18.97 1.32 3.29
C PRO A 171 -18.36 2.73 3.32
N LEU A 172 -17.65 3.16 2.26
CA LEU A 172 -17.06 4.50 2.23
C LEU A 172 -18.12 5.61 2.19
N PHE A 173 -19.18 5.45 1.40
CA PHE A 173 -20.29 6.38 1.41
C PHE A 173 -21.08 6.32 2.73
N ALA A 174 -21.24 5.11 3.32
CA ALA A 174 -21.87 4.97 4.62
C ALA A 174 -21.07 5.71 5.72
N VAL A 175 -19.73 5.62 5.69
CA VAL A 175 -18.84 6.39 6.59
C VAL A 175 -19.07 7.88 6.42
N VAL A 176 -19.05 8.40 5.17
CA VAL A 176 -19.25 9.84 4.93
C VAL A 176 -20.59 10.31 5.49
N ILE A 177 -21.68 9.62 5.14
CA ILE A 177 -23.01 10.01 5.59
C ILE A 177 -23.12 9.83 7.12
N GLY A 178 -22.69 8.70 7.66
CA GLY A 178 -22.88 8.33 9.04
C GLY A 178 -22.15 9.24 10.03
N GLY A 179 -20.89 9.58 9.78
CA GLY A 179 -20.17 10.49 10.67
C GLY A 179 -20.80 11.89 10.74
N PHE A 180 -21.24 12.43 9.59
CA PHE A 180 -21.97 13.70 9.59
C PHE A 180 -23.33 13.60 10.28
N VAL A 181 -24.07 12.49 10.12
CA VAL A 181 -25.35 12.28 10.83
C VAL A 181 -25.13 12.19 12.33
N LEU A 182 -24.17 11.40 12.80
CA LEU A 182 -23.83 11.29 14.22
C LEU A 182 -23.48 12.65 14.83
N PHE A 183 -22.67 13.43 14.12
CA PHE A 183 -22.31 14.78 14.56
C PHE A 183 -23.53 15.71 14.66
N LEU A 184 -24.40 15.72 13.65
CA LEU A 184 -25.60 16.58 13.63
C LEU A 184 -26.67 16.17 14.64
N THR A 185 -26.76 14.89 14.98
CA THR A 185 -27.71 14.36 15.97
C THR A 185 -27.19 14.42 17.41
N GLY A 186 -25.92 14.75 17.61
CA GLY A 186 -25.28 14.74 18.92
C GLY A 186 -25.05 13.34 19.51
N ASN A 187 -25.20 12.29 18.71
CA ASN A 187 -25.03 10.89 19.12
C ASN A 187 -23.61 10.38 18.85
N VAL A 188 -22.61 11.21 19.11
CA VAL A 188 -21.19 10.79 19.00
C VAL A 188 -20.84 9.96 20.22
N ASP A 189 -20.28 8.78 20.00
CA ASP A 189 -19.87 7.86 21.07
C ASP A 189 -18.86 8.52 22.01
N GLY A 190 -19.16 8.53 23.33
CA GLY A 190 -18.25 9.01 24.34
C GLY A 190 -18.16 10.52 24.51
N GLU A 191 -19.23 11.27 24.27
CA GLU A 191 -19.41 12.70 24.57
C GLU A 191 -18.48 13.68 23.83
N SER A 192 -17.47 13.22 23.09
CA SER A 192 -16.53 14.09 22.38
C SER A 192 -16.02 13.44 21.09
N ASN A 193 -15.92 14.24 20.05
CA ASN A 193 -15.28 13.84 18.79
C ASN A 193 -13.74 13.99 18.86
N SER A 194 -13.02 13.56 17.80
CA SER A 194 -11.56 13.67 17.78
C SER A 194 -11.06 15.13 17.82
N PHE A 195 -11.85 16.10 17.36
CA PHE A 195 -11.48 17.52 17.38
C PHE A 195 -11.52 18.11 18.80
N ASP A 196 -12.46 17.67 19.62
CA ASP A 196 -12.60 18.12 21.01
C ASP A 196 -11.46 17.59 21.91
N LYS A 197 -10.92 16.42 21.57
CA LYS A 197 -9.81 15.77 22.28
C LYS A 197 -8.43 16.18 21.77
N SER A 198 -8.36 17.11 20.82
CA SER A 198 -7.10 17.55 20.22
C SER A 198 -6.15 18.11 21.27
N SER A 199 -5.12 17.35 21.62
CA SER A 199 -4.08 17.75 22.58
C SER A 199 -2.70 17.86 21.96
N GLY A 200 -2.56 17.44 20.69
CA GLY A 200 -1.27 17.33 20.03
C GLY A 200 -0.72 18.67 19.58
N GLN A 201 0.58 18.91 19.83
CA GLN A 201 1.29 20.07 19.33
C GLN A 201 1.75 19.86 17.88
N TRP A 202 1.73 20.92 17.11
CA TRP A 202 2.31 20.92 15.78
C TRP A 202 3.83 20.81 15.87
N SER A 203 4.39 19.81 15.20
CA SER A 203 5.82 19.67 15.00
C SER A 203 6.13 19.15 13.60
N LEU A 204 7.30 19.45 13.07
CA LEU A 204 7.74 18.88 11.80
C LEU A 204 7.85 17.37 11.88
N GLY A 205 8.25 16.80 13.03
CA GLY A 205 8.33 15.37 13.24
C GLY A 205 6.97 14.69 13.10
N THR A 206 5.94 15.18 13.81
CA THR A 206 4.57 14.65 13.71
C THR A 206 3.98 14.85 12.30
N PHE A 207 4.27 15.98 11.65
CA PHE A 207 3.83 16.21 10.27
C PHE A 207 4.35 15.14 9.30
N PHE A 208 5.65 14.89 9.29
CA PHE A 208 6.25 13.92 8.38
C PHE A 208 6.03 12.47 8.80
N ALA A 209 5.90 12.18 10.10
CA ALA A 209 5.47 10.86 10.56
C ALA A 209 4.07 10.52 10.04
N THR A 210 3.14 11.50 10.06
CA THR A 210 1.78 11.36 9.52
C THR A 210 1.76 11.22 7.99
N ALA A 211 2.76 11.74 7.29
CA ALA A 211 2.87 11.58 5.84
C ALA A 211 3.04 10.11 5.42
N ILE A 212 3.66 9.26 6.25
CA ILE A 212 3.92 7.84 5.91
C ILE A 212 2.62 7.04 5.66
N PRO A 213 1.66 6.96 6.60
CA PRO A 213 0.41 6.26 6.37
C PRO A 213 -0.44 6.90 5.26
N ILE A 214 -0.33 8.20 5.05
CA ILE A 214 -1.06 8.89 3.98
C ILE A 214 -0.45 8.56 2.62
N LEU A 215 0.88 8.56 2.47
CA LEU A 215 1.56 8.08 1.25
C LEU A 215 1.15 6.65 0.92
N PHE A 216 1.02 5.78 1.93
CA PHE A 216 0.52 4.42 1.74
C PHE A 216 -0.92 4.41 1.18
N ALA A 217 -1.80 5.27 1.66
CA ALA A 217 -3.17 5.34 1.17
C ALA A 217 -3.27 5.83 -0.29
N PHE A 218 -2.30 6.63 -0.75
CA PHE A 218 -2.16 7.04 -2.14
C PHE A 218 -1.37 6.06 -2.99
N ASP A 219 -0.70 5.07 -2.40
CA ASP A 219 0.15 4.14 -3.18
C ASP A 219 -0.63 3.47 -4.32
N GLY A 220 0.07 3.28 -5.43
CA GLY A 220 -0.54 2.70 -6.63
C GLY A 220 -1.23 3.71 -7.56
N PHE A 221 -1.35 5.00 -7.22
CA PHE A 221 -1.99 6.00 -8.09
C PHE A 221 -1.33 6.11 -9.48
N ILE A 222 -0.03 5.89 -9.57
CA ILE A 222 0.71 5.90 -10.83
C ILE A 222 0.25 4.80 -11.80
N HIS A 223 -0.28 3.67 -11.28
CA HIS A 223 -0.79 2.60 -12.13
C HIS A 223 -2.01 3.03 -12.96
N ALA A 224 -2.70 4.10 -12.58
CA ALA A 224 -3.72 4.70 -13.42
C ALA A 224 -3.14 5.19 -14.76
N SER A 225 -1.91 5.71 -14.77
CA SER A 225 -1.25 6.17 -15.99
C SER A 225 -0.87 5.05 -16.95
N THR A 226 -0.75 3.79 -16.47
CA THR A 226 -0.48 2.64 -17.34
C THR A 226 -1.63 2.34 -18.31
N LEU A 227 -2.85 2.81 -17.99
CA LEU A 227 -4.03 2.63 -18.83
C LEU A 227 -3.99 3.47 -20.11
N GLN A 228 -3.08 4.44 -20.21
CA GLN A 228 -3.01 5.34 -21.38
C GLN A 228 -2.87 4.60 -22.70
N LYS A 229 -2.18 3.46 -22.72
CA LYS A 229 -1.98 2.69 -23.96
C LYS A 229 -3.29 2.11 -24.52
N ASP A 230 -4.27 1.85 -23.65
CA ASP A 230 -5.55 1.22 -24.02
C ASP A 230 -6.64 2.26 -24.36
N VAL A 231 -6.34 3.57 -24.24
CA VAL A 231 -7.27 4.65 -24.51
C VAL A 231 -7.16 5.08 -25.98
N GLU A 232 -8.29 5.07 -26.69
CA GLU A 232 -8.36 5.49 -28.11
C GLU A 232 -8.10 6.99 -28.26
N HIS A 233 -8.77 7.81 -27.44
CA HIS A 233 -8.65 9.26 -27.43
C HIS A 233 -7.62 9.73 -26.41
N LYS A 234 -6.39 9.93 -26.87
CA LYS A 234 -5.26 10.30 -26.01
C LYS A 234 -5.41 11.67 -25.31
N GLU A 235 -6.19 12.58 -25.92
CA GLU A 235 -6.44 13.94 -25.40
C GLU A 235 -7.23 13.96 -24.10
N VAL A 236 -8.05 12.94 -23.84
CA VAL A 236 -8.86 12.86 -22.59
C VAL A 236 -8.08 12.28 -21.41
N VAL A 237 -6.92 11.69 -21.64
CA VAL A 237 -6.14 10.99 -20.60
C VAL A 237 -5.67 11.95 -19.51
N GLU A 238 -5.05 13.07 -19.93
CA GLU A 238 -4.51 14.04 -18.98
C GLU A 238 -5.58 14.63 -18.05
N PRO A 239 -6.68 15.23 -18.56
CA PRO A 239 -7.71 15.75 -17.67
C PRO A 239 -8.39 14.66 -16.82
N ALA A 240 -8.59 13.46 -17.37
CA ALA A 240 -9.20 12.36 -16.62
C ALA A 240 -8.34 11.89 -15.45
N MET A 241 -7.02 11.79 -15.64
CA MET A 241 -6.10 11.39 -14.58
C MET A 241 -5.98 12.45 -13.49
N LEU A 242 -5.89 13.72 -13.87
CA LEU A 242 -5.84 14.83 -12.92
C LEU A 242 -7.13 14.95 -12.12
N THR A 243 -8.29 14.89 -12.78
CA THR A 243 -9.59 14.90 -12.10
C THR A 243 -9.72 13.71 -11.14
N ALA A 244 -9.22 12.54 -11.53
CA ALA A 244 -9.26 11.35 -10.68
C ALA A 244 -8.44 11.54 -9.39
N ILE A 245 -7.19 12.02 -9.46
CA ILE A 245 -6.35 12.16 -8.26
C ILE A 245 -6.82 13.29 -7.34
N ILE A 246 -7.29 14.40 -7.91
CA ILE A 246 -7.89 15.50 -7.15
C ILE A 246 -9.18 15.01 -6.47
N GLY A 247 -10.02 14.28 -7.19
CA GLY A 247 -11.24 13.69 -6.65
C GLY A 247 -10.97 12.69 -5.52
N VAL A 248 -9.94 11.85 -5.65
CA VAL A 248 -9.50 10.94 -4.58
C VAL A 248 -9.03 11.73 -3.35
N THR A 249 -8.24 12.78 -3.56
CA THR A 249 -7.75 13.62 -2.45
C THR A 249 -8.92 14.24 -1.70
N ALA A 250 -9.86 14.87 -2.41
CA ALA A 250 -11.04 15.46 -1.79
C ALA A 250 -11.89 14.40 -1.05
N PHE A 251 -12.06 13.22 -1.66
CA PHE A 251 -12.82 12.13 -1.08
C PHE A 251 -12.17 11.59 0.21
N TYR A 252 -10.84 11.43 0.21
CA TYR A 252 -10.11 10.99 1.41
C TYR A 252 -10.17 12.01 2.55
N ILE A 253 -10.09 13.29 2.24
CA ILE A 253 -10.27 14.37 3.23
C ILE A 253 -11.67 14.31 3.82
N ILE A 254 -12.73 14.20 2.99
CA ILE A 254 -14.11 14.12 3.45
C ILE A 254 -14.35 12.89 4.33
N ILE A 255 -13.84 11.70 3.93
CA ILE A 255 -13.89 10.48 4.74
C ILE A 255 -13.21 10.70 6.09
N THR A 256 -12.00 11.27 6.09
CA THR A 256 -11.23 11.49 7.32
C THR A 256 -11.93 12.49 8.24
N ILE A 257 -12.50 13.58 7.70
CA ILE A 257 -13.33 14.51 8.49
C ILE A 257 -14.51 13.76 9.10
N SER A 258 -15.22 12.96 8.31
CA SER A 258 -16.38 12.21 8.78
C SER A 258 -16.02 11.22 9.91
N ILE A 259 -14.88 10.53 9.79
CA ILE A 259 -14.40 9.65 10.86
C ILE A 259 -14.08 10.47 12.12
N PHE A 260 -13.40 11.60 12.00
CA PHE A 260 -12.94 12.40 13.14
C PHE A 260 -14.08 13.11 13.88
N ILE A 261 -15.18 13.45 13.20
CA ILE A 261 -16.38 14.02 13.85
C ILE A 261 -17.32 12.95 14.41
N GLY A 262 -17.28 11.72 13.89
CA GLY A 262 -18.19 10.64 14.27
C GLY A 262 -17.56 9.59 15.20
N ALA A 263 -16.22 9.56 15.34
CA ALA A 263 -15.50 8.66 16.24
C ALA A 263 -14.42 9.41 17.01
N ASN A 264 -14.28 9.11 18.30
CA ASN A 264 -13.36 9.81 19.18
C ASN A 264 -11.89 9.39 19.03
N ASP A 265 -11.63 8.24 18.42
CA ASP A 265 -10.30 7.65 18.24
C ASP A 265 -9.81 7.65 16.78
N GLY A 266 -10.60 8.24 15.87
CA GLY A 266 -10.26 8.28 14.44
C GLY A 266 -10.31 6.92 13.75
N ASN A 267 -11.02 5.94 14.33
CA ASN A 267 -11.10 4.58 13.82
C ASN A 267 -12.38 4.39 12.97
N ILE A 268 -12.19 4.05 11.70
CA ILE A 268 -13.29 3.83 10.76
C ILE A 268 -14.20 2.65 11.18
N PHE A 269 -13.66 1.64 11.86
CA PHE A 269 -14.45 0.48 12.30
C PHE A 269 -15.33 0.82 13.50
N ASN A 270 -14.82 1.62 14.43
CA ASN A 270 -15.57 2.09 15.60
C ASN A 270 -16.69 3.04 15.18
N LEU A 271 -16.48 3.82 14.11
CA LEU A 271 -17.56 4.65 13.56
C LEU A 271 -18.79 3.81 13.16
N PHE A 272 -18.61 2.60 12.59
CA PHE A 272 -19.75 1.72 12.30
C PHE A 272 -20.43 1.19 13.55
N ASP A 273 -19.65 0.97 14.62
CA ASP A 273 -20.23 0.57 15.91
C ASP A 273 -21.05 1.69 16.52
N SER A 274 -20.53 2.92 16.51
CA SER A 274 -21.27 4.11 16.95
C SER A 274 -22.55 4.33 16.14
N MET A 275 -22.55 4.02 14.84
CA MET A 275 -23.72 4.15 13.99
C MET A 275 -24.81 3.10 14.25
N PHE A 276 -24.45 1.86 14.60
CA PHE A 276 -25.36 0.72 14.51
C PHE A 276 -25.39 -0.20 15.73
N ASN A 277 -24.34 -0.24 16.60
CA ASN A 277 -24.18 -1.31 17.58
C ASN A 277 -25.29 -1.38 18.63
N GLU A 278 -25.84 -0.26 19.09
CA GLU A 278 -26.87 -0.28 20.11
C GLU A 278 -28.21 -0.86 19.58
N ASN A 279 -28.56 -0.57 18.31
CA ASN A 279 -29.85 -0.91 17.74
C ASN A 279 -29.80 -1.99 16.67
N ALA A 280 -28.66 -2.15 15.99
CA ALA A 280 -28.51 -3.04 14.84
C ALA A 280 -27.08 -3.58 14.64
N PRO A 281 -26.50 -4.31 15.59
CA PRO A 281 -25.11 -4.78 15.52
C PRO A 281 -24.82 -5.64 14.29
N GLY A 282 -25.84 -6.32 13.73
CA GLY A 282 -25.73 -7.07 12.49
C GLY A 282 -25.43 -6.20 11.27
N ILE A 283 -25.89 -4.94 11.26
CA ILE A 283 -25.61 -4.00 10.17
C ILE A 283 -24.16 -3.53 10.25
N SER A 284 -23.66 -3.19 11.46
CA SER A 284 -22.24 -2.88 11.67
C SER A 284 -21.35 -4.02 11.18
N LEU A 285 -21.64 -5.26 11.59
CA LEU A 285 -20.91 -6.45 11.14
C LEU A 285 -20.95 -6.60 9.61
N LEU A 286 -22.10 -6.36 8.97
CA LEU A 286 -22.24 -6.45 7.50
C LEU A 286 -21.29 -5.48 6.79
N PHE A 287 -21.20 -4.20 7.23
CA PHE A 287 -20.28 -3.23 6.67
C PHE A 287 -18.81 -3.67 6.86
N LYS A 288 -18.47 -4.19 8.02
CA LYS A 288 -17.11 -4.70 8.32
C LYS A 288 -16.77 -5.94 7.50
N ILE A 289 -17.73 -6.82 7.21
CA ILE A 289 -17.56 -7.92 6.25
C ILE A 289 -17.30 -7.39 4.84
N ILE A 290 -18.03 -6.38 4.38
CA ILE A 290 -17.80 -5.76 3.08
C ILE A 290 -16.38 -5.16 3.01
N ILE A 291 -15.92 -4.50 4.07
CA ILE A 291 -14.54 -4.00 4.16
C ILE A 291 -13.54 -5.16 4.11
N THR A 292 -13.76 -6.23 4.87
CA THR A 292 -12.92 -7.44 4.86
C THR A 292 -12.80 -8.01 3.45
N LEU A 293 -13.90 -8.14 2.72
CA LEU A 293 -13.92 -8.60 1.32
C LEU A 293 -13.21 -7.61 0.37
N THR A 294 -13.26 -6.32 0.68
CA THR A 294 -12.51 -5.30 -0.08
C THR A 294 -11.01 -5.46 0.13
N ILE A 295 -10.57 -5.68 1.37
CA ILE A 295 -9.15 -5.89 1.70
C ILE A 295 -8.63 -7.18 1.04
N LEU A 296 -9.44 -8.22 0.97
CA LEU A 296 -9.14 -9.47 0.29
C LEU A 296 -8.77 -9.26 -1.20
N THR A 297 -9.26 -8.19 -1.85
CA THR A 297 -8.85 -7.85 -3.22
C THR A 297 -7.37 -7.46 -3.32
N VAL A 298 -6.73 -7.05 -2.23
CA VAL A 298 -5.28 -6.75 -2.18
C VAL A 298 -4.49 -8.04 -2.39
N ILE A 299 -4.84 -9.12 -1.66
CA ILE A 299 -4.22 -10.44 -1.82
C ILE A 299 -4.39 -10.90 -3.26
N ASN A 300 -5.63 -10.85 -3.76
CA ASN A 300 -5.96 -11.22 -5.13
C ASN A 300 -5.14 -10.44 -6.17
N GLY A 301 -5.02 -9.13 -5.97
CA GLY A 301 -4.28 -8.24 -6.85
C GLY A 301 -2.80 -8.60 -6.92
N TYR A 302 -2.12 -8.67 -5.78
CA TYR A 302 -0.68 -8.92 -5.75
C TYR A 302 -0.32 -10.35 -6.13
N THR A 303 -1.08 -11.37 -5.72
CA THR A 303 -0.85 -12.76 -6.16
C THR A 303 -1.08 -12.95 -7.67
N THR A 304 -1.87 -12.10 -8.32
CA THR A 304 -2.01 -12.04 -9.78
C THR A 304 -0.86 -11.27 -10.45
N LEU A 305 -0.38 -10.19 -9.84
CA LEU A 305 0.63 -9.31 -10.42
C LEU A 305 2.04 -9.89 -10.32
N ILE A 306 2.40 -10.53 -9.20
CA ILE A 306 3.74 -11.09 -8.97
C ILE A 306 4.21 -11.98 -10.15
N PRO A 307 3.46 -13.01 -10.58
CA PRO A 307 3.88 -13.87 -11.69
C PRO A 307 4.07 -13.11 -13.01
N ARG A 308 3.22 -12.14 -13.26
CA ARG A 308 3.31 -11.31 -14.48
C ARG A 308 4.53 -10.41 -14.45
N THR A 309 4.86 -9.84 -13.29
CA THR A 309 6.04 -9.00 -13.11
C THR A 309 7.32 -9.82 -13.22
N ILE A 310 7.36 -11.03 -12.64
CA ILE A 310 8.50 -11.96 -12.79
C ILE A 310 8.70 -12.28 -14.27
N LYS A 311 7.62 -12.66 -14.96
CA LYS A 311 7.69 -13.00 -16.38
C LYS A 311 8.17 -11.83 -17.23
N SER A 312 7.54 -10.67 -17.10
CA SER A 312 7.93 -9.46 -17.82
C SER A 312 9.40 -9.08 -17.57
N ALA A 313 9.84 -9.13 -16.32
CA ALA A 313 11.21 -8.82 -15.95
C ALA A 313 12.24 -9.84 -16.49
N ALA A 314 11.85 -11.10 -16.63
CA ALA A 314 12.67 -12.13 -17.25
C ALA A 314 12.73 -11.98 -18.77
N ASP A 315 11.58 -11.74 -19.42
CA ASP A 315 11.48 -11.55 -20.88
C ASP A 315 12.27 -10.31 -21.33
N GLU A 316 12.24 -9.22 -20.56
CA GLU A 316 13.02 -7.99 -20.80
C GLU A 316 14.48 -8.07 -20.29
N LYS A 317 14.90 -9.21 -19.76
CA LYS A 317 16.27 -9.47 -19.23
C LYS A 317 16.66 -8.50 -18.08
N PHE A 318 15.72 -8.07 -17.29
CA PHE A 318 15.98 -7.33 -16.05
C PHE A 318 16.31 -8.28 -14.89
N ILE A 319 15.72 -9.48 -14.88
CA ILE A 319 16.01 -10.55 -13.93
C ILE A 319 16.51 -11.77 -14.68
N TYR A 320 17.67 -12.29 -14.30
CA TYR A 320 18.24 -13.51 -14.84
C TYR A 320 17.84 -14.71 -13.99
N LEU A 321 17.06 -15.61 -14.56
CA LEU A 321 16.59 -16.82 -13.92
C LEU A 321 17.31 -18.10 -14.42
N GLY A 322 18.36 -17.93 -15.23
CA GLY A 322 19.06 -19.01 -15.91
C GLY A 322 18.47 -19.35 -17.29
N LYS A 323 19.28 -19.97 -18.16
CA LYS A 323 18.87 -20.33 -19.55
C LYS A 323 17.60 -21.18 -19.60
N ARG A 324 17.38 -22.03 -18.60
CA ARG A 324 16.18 -22.89 -18.52
C ARG A 324 14.89 -22.07 -18.36
N TYR A 325 14.97 -20.83 -17.90
CA TYR A 325 13.85 -19.96 -17.58
C TYR A 325 13.80 -18.69 -18.46
N GLU A 326 14.53 -18.68 -19.60
CA GLU A 326 14.44 -17.56 -20.56
C GLU A 326 13.02 -17.32 -21.10
N ASN A 327 12.16 -18.34 -21.07
CA ASN A 327 10.72 -18.25 -21.35
C ASN A 327 9.93 -18.86 -20.19
N ILE A 328 10.06 -18.28 -19.01
CA ILE A 328 9.42 -18.82 -17.81
C ILE A 328 7.88 -18.94 -18.01
N SER A 329 7.35 -20.12 -17.71
CA SER A 329 5.90 -20.32 -17.76
C SER A 329 5.19 -19.53 -16.64
N HIS A 330 3.92 -19.16 -16.86
CA HIS A 330 3.14 -18.49 -15.84
C HIS A 330 3.10 -19.30 -14.51
N LYS A 331 2.97 -20.62 -14.59
CA LYS A 331 2.96 -21.50 -13.41
C LYS A 331 4.29 -21.47 -12.65
N SER A 332 5.44 -21.52 -13.36
CA SER A 332 6.75 -21.46 -12.72
C SER A 332 7.01 -20.08 -12.08
N ALA A 333 6.58 -19.00 -12.75
CA ALA A 333 6.65 -17.66 -12.18
C ALA A 333 5.75 -17.51 -10.95
N SER A 334 4.54 -18.12 -10.97
CA SER A 334 3.64 -18.14 -9.82
C SER A 334 4.24 -18.89 -8.64
N PHE A 335 4.87 -20.05 -8.88
CA PHE A 335 5.52 -20.82 -7.84
C PHE A 335 6.69 -20.07 -7.20
N LEU A 336 7.54 -19.45 -8.02
CA LEU A 336 8.64 -18.63 -7.51
C LEU A 336 8.12 -17.45 -6.68
N GLY A 337 7.11 -16.75 -7.19
CA GLY A 337 6.48 -15.63 -6.49
C GLY A 337 5.81 -16.05 -5.19
N ALA A 338 5.18 -17.23 -5.14
CA ALA A 338 4.60 -17.79 -3.94
C ALA A 338 5.67 -18.05 -2.87
N ILE A 339 6.78 -18.72 -3.23
CA ILE A 339 7.89 -18.98 -2.30
C ILE A 339 8.41 -17.68 -1.69
N ILE A 340 8.67 -16.66 -2.51
CA ILE A 340 9.18 -15.37 -2.01
C ILE A 340 8.16 -14.74 -1.04
N THR A 341 6.89 -14.76 -1.40
CA THR A 341 5.82 -14.19 -0.58
C THR A 341 5.67 -14.94 0.75
N ASP A 342 5.70 -16.27 0.72
CA ASP A 342 5.53 -17.11 1.91
C ASP A 342 6.71 -16.97 2.86
N VAL A 343 7.94 -16.86 2.35
CA VAL A 343 9.13 -16.56 3.16
C VAL A 343 8.99 -15.22 3.88
N ILE A 344 8.55 -14.18 3.17
CA ILE A 344 8.33 -12.85 3.78
C ILE A 344 7.18 -12.89 4.79
N TYR A 345 6.09 -13.60 4.48
CA TYR A 345 4.96 -13.77 5.39
C TYR A 345 5.39 -14.47 6.69
N ILE A 346 6.09 -15.59 6.60
CA ILE A 346 6.60 -16.34 7.77
C ILE A 346 7.57 -15.48 8.57
N PHE A 347 8.51 -14.81 7.90
CA PHE A 347 9.50 -13.95 8.55
C PHE A 347 8.83 -12.82 9.33
N THR A 348 7.93 -12.06 8.69
CA THR A 348 7.27 -10.91 9.34
C THR A 348 6.39 -11.32 10.49
N THR A 349 5.62 -12.40 10.32
CA THR A 349 4.71 -12.91 11.35
C THR A 349 5.49 -13.47 12.55
N SER A 350 6.54 -14.26 12.29
CA SER A 350 7.37 -14.85 13.37
C SER A 350 8.07 -13.78 14.19
N ILE A 351 8.69 -12.78 13.57
CA ILE A 351 9.35 -11.69 14.30
C ILE A 351 8.32 -10.89 15.11
N SER A 352 7.15 -10.60 14.55
CA SER A 352 6.08 -9.90 15.26
C SER A 352 5.67 -10.63 16.54
N ILE A 353 5.54 -11.95 16.50
CA ILE A 353 5.21 -12.79 17.66
C ILE A 353 6.34 -12.78 18.68
N ILE A 354 7.59 -12.97 18.25
CA ILE A 354 8.77 -12.95 19.11
C ILE A 354 8.88 -11.64 19.88
N ILE A 355 8.63 -10.51 19.23
CA ILE A 355 8.61 -9.18 19.87
C ILE A 355 7.59 -9.13 20.99
N GLY A 356 6.35 -9.57 20.76
CA GLY A 356 5.31 -9.61 21.79
C GLY A 356 5.71 -10.47 22.98
N ILE A 357 6.25 -11.67 22.73
CA ILE A 357 6.71 -12.59 23.78
C ILE A 357 7.86 -11.96 24.61
N VAL A 358 8.86 -11.38 23.95
CA VAL A 358 10.02 -10.76 24.64
C VAL A 358 9.59 -9.58 25.51
N ARG A 359 8.55 -8.86 25.10
CA ARG A 359 8.02 -7.72 25.86
C ARG A 359 6.99 -8.09 26.92
N ASN A 360 6.61 -9.35 27.05
CA ASN A 360 5.50 -9.80 27.88
C ASN A 360 4.18 -9.06 27.55
N GLU A 361 3.97 -8.72 26.29
CA GLU A 361 2.77 -8.08 25.76
C GLU A 361 1.98 -9.07 24.90
N THR A 362 0.69 -8.79 24.68
CA THR A 362 -0.10 -9.53 23.69
C THR A 362 0.53 -9.39 22.30
N PRO A 363 0.96 -10.50 21.65
CA PRO A 363 1.65 -10.42 20.40
C PRO A 363 0.79 -9.79 19.29
N ASN A 364 1.27 -8.69 18.71
CA ASN A 364 0.68 -8.13 17.51
C ASN A 364 1.35 -8.78 16.27
N HIS A 365 0.71 -9.83 15.75
CA HIS A 365 1.21 -10.61 14.60
C HIS A 365 1.38 -9.81 13.30
N MET A 366 0.81 -8.60 13.22
CA MET A 366 0.90 -7.73 12.04
C MET A 366 2.00 -6.66 12.16
N LEU A 367 2.59 -6.47 13.33
CA LEU A 367 3.49 -5.34 13.61
C LEU A 367 4.56 -5.13 12.54
N ILE A 368 5.33 -6.16 12.23
CA ILE A 368 6.42 -6.07 11.24
C ILE A 368 5.88 -5.97 9.82
N ALA A 369 4.83 -6.72 9.47
CA ALA A 369 4.23 -6.65 8.14
C ALA A 369 3.66 -5.25 7.85
N ASP A 370 3.00 -4.61 8.82
CA ASP A 370 2.47 -3.24 8.69
C ASP A 370 3.60 -2.21 8.54
N THR A 371 4.65 -2.35 9.35
CA THR A 371 5.83 -1.49 9.24
C THR A 371 6.53 -1.62 7.89
N LEU A 372 6.76 -2.87 7.44
CA LEU A 372 7.36 -3.10 6.14
C LEU A 372 6.47 -2.62 5.00
N SER A 373 5.14 -2.70 5.15
CA SER A 373 4.22 -2.13 4.16
C SER A 373 4.40 -0.62 4.00
N SER A 374 4.59 0.09 5.10
CA SER A 374 4.89 1.53 5.10
C SER A 374 6.27 1.82 4.49
N THR A 375 7.27 0.99 4.80
CA THR A 375 8.62 1.11 4.23
C THR A 375 8.64 0.87 2.73
N THR A 376 7.87 -0.12 2.21
CA THR A 376 7.77 -0.36 0.76
C THR A 376 7.31 0.88 0.01
N VAL A 377 6.37 1.62 0.60
CA VAL A 377 5.85 2.85 0.00
C VAL A 377 6.91 3.95 -0.05
N ILE A 378 7.68 4.14 1.02
CA ILE A 378 8.79 5.10 1.04
C ILE A 378 9.75 4.81 -0.12
N TYR A 379 10.13 3.54 -0.32
CA TYR A 379 11.03 3.16 -1.42
C TYR A 379 10.37 3.30 -2.80
N CYS A 380 9.07 3.02 -2.94
CA CYS A 380 8.36 3.29 -4.19
C CYS A 380 8.39 4.77 -4.55
N PHE A 381 8.19 5.66 -3.58
CA PHE A 381 8.27 7.10 -3.84
C PHE A 381 9.68 7.57 -4.17
N LEU A 382 10.75 6.91 -3.67
CA LEU A 382 12.12 7.15 -4.13
C LEU A 382 12.31 6.72 -5.59
N ILE A 383 11.73 5.59 -6.01
CA ILE A 383 11.72 5.16 -7.41
C ILE A 383 10.97 6.18 -8.27
N TYR A 384 9.82 6.67 -7.80
CA TYR A 384 9.04 7.69 -8.50
C TYR A 384 9.81 9.00 -8.64
N LEU A 385 10.52 9.44 -7.61
CA LEU A 385 11.42 10.58 -7.66
C LEU A 385 12.50 10.40 -8.73
N ALA A 386 13.15 9.24 -8.79
CA ALA A 386 14.17 8.93 -9.80
C ALA A 386 13.60 9.01 -11.23
N LEU A 387 12.38 8.52 -11.44
CA LEU A 387 11.68 8.60 -12.73
C LEU A 387 11.33 10.05 -13.11
N ILE A 388 10.88 10.87 -12.16
CA ILE A 388 10.60 12.29 -12.38
C ILE A 388 11.87 13.05 -12.75
N ILE A 389 13.00 12.77 -12.09
CA ILE A 389 14.31 13.32 -12.45
C ILE A 389 14.71 12.87 -13.87
N GLY A 390 14.45 11.60 -14.21
CA GLY A 390 14.65 11.08 -15.56
C GLY A 390 13.81 11.82 -16.61
N GLN A 391 12.55 12.11 -16.31
CA GLN A 391 11.66 12.88 -17.19
C GLN A 391 12.13 14.34 -17.35
N ILE A 392 12.56 15.00 -16.26
CA ILE A 392 13.13 16.35 -16.33
C ILE A 392 14.36 16.36 -17.23
N ARG A 393 15.27 15.40 -17.07
CA ARG A 393 16.46 15.24 -17.93
C ARG A 393 16.09 15.01 -19.39
N ASN A 394 15.04 14.23 -19.65
CA ASN A 394 14.58 13.93 -20.99
C ASN A 394 14.07 15.19 -21.72
N ARG A 395 13.56 16.20 -21.01
CA ARG A 395 13.14 17.47 -21.62
C ARG A 395 14.30 18.25 -22.27
N HIS A 396 15.52 18.05 -21.76
CA HIS A 396 16.73 18.63 -22.35
C HIS A 396 17.35 17.72 -23.42
N THR A 397 17.36 16.39 -23.19
CA THR A 397 18.06 15.46 -24.06
C THR A 397 17.22 14.98 -25.25
N ASN A 398 15.89 15.00 -25.12
CA ASN A 398 14.92 14.42 -26.07
C ASN A 398 15.25 12.97 -26.48
N LYS A 399 15.91 12.21 -25.57
CA LYS A 399 16.34 10.83 -25.84
C LYS A 399 15.17 9.86 -25.93
N VAL A 400 14.13 10.09 -25.13
CA VAL A 400 12.91 9.29 -25.11
C VAL A 400 11.79 10.08 -25.77
N ASN A 401 11.12 9.48 -26.76
CA ASN A 401 9.95 10.08 -27.40
C ASN A 401 8.75 10.04 -26.44
N VAL A 402 8.19 11.20 -26.11
CA VAL A 402 7.08 11.37 -25.20
C VAL A 402 6.06 12.38 -25.73
N ARG A 403 4.80 12.18 -25.37
CA ARG A 403 3.78 13.22 -25.53
C ARG A 403 4.03 14.30 -24.47
N LYS A 404 4.58 15.44 -24.88
CA LYS A 404 4.92 16.55 -23.99
C LYS A 404 3.68 17.17 -23.36
N VAL A 405 3.52 17.03 -22.05
CA VAL A 405 2.45 17.66 -21.27
C VAL A 405 2.83 19.10 -20.95
N LYS A 406 1.89 20.05 -21.12
CA LYS A 406 2.13 21.47 -20.88
C LYS A 406 2.45 21.70 -19.40
N GLY A 407 3.55 22.41 -19.14
CA GLY A 407 4.00 22.72 -17.78
C GLY A 407 4.71 21.59 -17.03
N ALA A 408 4.72 20.34 -17.54
CA ALA A 408 5.29 19.17 -16.84
C ALA A 408 6.78 19.32 -16.49
N TYR A 409 7.54 20.15 -17.20
CA TYR A 409 8.95 20.43 -16.87
C TYR A 409 9.07 21.20 -15.55
N VAL A 410 8.38 22.34 -15.42
CA VAL A 410 8.43 23.18 -14.21
C VAL A 410 7.78 22.45 -13.03
N ILE A 411 6.62 21.82 -13.28
CA ILE A 411 5.91 21.03 -12.28
C ILE A 411 6.77 19.84 -11.81
N GLY A 412 7.47 19.17 -12.74
CA GLY A 412 8.40 18.09 -12.39
C GLY A 412 9.53 18.54 -11.46
N ILE A 413 10.12 19.72 -11.70
CA ILE A 413 11.14 20.30 -10.81
C ILE A 413 10.55 20.58 -9.42
N ILE A 414 9.39 21.23 -9.34
CA ILE A 414 8.71 21.51 -8.06
C ILE A 414 8.42 20.19 -7.33
N THR A 415 7.88 19.22 -8.04
CA THR A 415 7.57 17.89 -7.49
C THR A 415 8.82 17.18 -6.98
N ALA A 416 9.92 17.20 -7.73
CA ALA A 416 11.17 16.61 -7.29
C ALA A 416 11.70 17.25 -6.01
N ILE A 417 11.66 18.58 -5.90
CA ILE A 417 12.06 19.31 -4.69
C ILE A 417 11.18 18.93 -3.50
N LEU A 418 9.86 18.94 -3.68
CA LEU A 418 8.91 18.53 -2.62
C LEU A 418 9.13 17.10 -2.17
N LEU A 419 9.33 16.17 -3.11
CA LEU A 419 9.61 14.77 -2.78
C LEU A 419 10.95 14.60 -2.07
N ILE A 420 12.00 15.33 -2.44
CA ILE A 420 13.28 15.29 -1.74
C ILE A 420 13.10 15.72 -0.28
N ILE A 421 12.35 16.80 -0.04
CA ILE A 421 12.08 17.29 1.31
C ILE A 421 11.24 16.23 2.10
N VAL A 422 10.13 15.79 1.54
CA VAL A 422 9.23 14.83 2.20
C VAL A 422 9.97 13.53 2.50
N LEU A 423 10.58 12.91 1.48
CA LEU A 423 11.25 11.63 1.64
C LEU A 423 12.52 11.73 2.48
N GLY A 424 13.25 12.85 2.39
CA GLY A 424 14.41 13.10 3.24
C GLY A 424 14.02 13.12 4.71
N TYR A 425 12.98 13.87 5.06
CA TYR A 425 12.52 13.95 6.44
C TYR A 425 11.82 12.67 6.92
N VAL A 426 11.01 12.02 6.08
CA VAL A 426 10.40 10.73 6.36
C VAL A 426 11.45 9.66 6.65
N ASN A 427 12.52 9.58 5.84
CA ASN A 427 13.61 8.63 6.09
C ASN A 427 14.38 8.99 7.38
N PHE A 428 14.55 10.27 7.68
CA PHE A 428 15.16 10.73 8.93
C PHE A 428 14.32 10.29 10.14
N GLU A 429 13.01 10.53 10.15
CA GLU A 429 12.10 10.14 11.21
C GLU A 429 12.03 8.60 11.36
N PHE A 430 12.02 7.86 10.25
CA PHE A 430 11.88 6.41 10.28
C PHE A 430 13.18 5.69 10.65
N PHE A 431 14.33 6.11 10.10
CA PHE A 431 15.58 5.39 10.27
C PHE A 431 16.52 5.99 11.31
N ILE A 432 16.47 7.28 11.58
CA ILE A 432 17.44 7.98 12.45
C ILE A 432 16.85 8.34 13.81
N MET A 433 15.63 8.87 13.82
CA MET A 433 15.01 9.34 15.07
C MET A 433 14.78 8.23 16.11
N PRO A 434 14.46 6.96 15.76
CA PRO A 434 14.36 5.90 16.75
C PRO A 434 15.67 5.65 17.52
N PHE A 435 16.83 5.81 16.87
CA PHE A 435 18.14 5.73 17.55
C PHE A 435 18.35 6.91 18.50
N ILE A 436 17.94 8.12 18.12
CA ILE A 436 18.09 9.31 18.95
C ILE A 436 17.17 9.27 20.17
N ARG A 437 15.93 8.82 19.97
CA ARG A 437 14.90 8.73 21.04
C ARG A 437 15.02 7.47 21.89
N LEU A 438 15.89 6.53 21.53
CA LEU A 438 15.98 5.20 22.14
C LEU A 438 14.63 4.46 22.13
N ASP A 439 13.83 4.69 21.09
CA ASP A 439 12.56 4.01 20.89
C ASP A 439 12.79 2.58 20.42
N PHE A 440 12.60 1.62 21.32
CA PHE A 440 12.86 0.21 21.03
C PHE A 440 12.03 -0.34 19.87
N ILE A 441 10.76 0.02 19.76
CA ILE A 441 9.89 -0.45 18.66
C ILE A 441 10.35 0.19 17.36
N GLY A 442 10.58 1.49 17.35
CA GLY A 442 11.11 2.20 16.19
C GLY A 442 12.45 1.64 15.72
N LEU A 443 13.37 1.33 16.63
CA LEU A 443 14.65 0.68 16.32
C LEU A 443 14.44 -0.69 15.65
N LEU A 444 13.60 -1.51 16.23
CA LEU A 444 13.35 -2.86 15.75
C LEU A 444 12.68 -2.86 14.37
N THR A 445 11.75 -1.96 14.15
CA THR A 445 11.07 -1.78 12.85
C THR A 445 12.04 -1.26 11.80
N SER A 446 12.91 -0.32 12.13
CA SER A 446 13.98 0.18 11.24
C SER A 446 14.97 -0.92 10.87
N ILE A 447 15.43 -1.68 11.86
CA ILE A 447 16.35 -2.81 11.66
C ILE A 447 15.69 -3.90 10.81
N SER A 448 14.44 -4.25 11.08
CA SER A 448 13.69 -5.24 10.28
C SER A 448 13.58 -4.83 8.81
N SER A 449 13.35 -3.54 8.55
CA SER A 449 13.32 -2.99 7.20
C SER A 449 14.68 -3.13 6.49
N LEU A 450 15.76 -2.87 7.19
CA LEU A 450 17.12 -3.03 6.64
C LEU A 450 17.47 -4.50 6.39
N ILE A 451 17.10 -5.41 7.30
CA ILE A 451 17.32 -6.85 7.14
C ILE A 451 16.66 -7.39 5.86
N VAL A 452 15.47 -6.90 5.50
CA VAL A 452 14.80 -7.36 4.28
C VAL A 452 15.44 -6.75 3.02
N ILE A 453 15.98 -5.54 3.10
CA ILE A 453 16.64 -4.89 1.95
C ILE A 453 17.99 -5.52 1.60
N VAL A 454 18.73 -6.02 2.58
CA VAL A 454 20.04 -6.65 2.34
C VAL A 454 19.95 -7.83 1.34
N PRO A 455 19.02 -8.81 1.49
CA PRO A 455 18.82 -9.85 0.48
C PRO A 455 18.47 -9.31 -0.91
N ILE A 456 17.69 -8.23 -1.00
CA ILE A 456 17.36 -7.57 -2.27
C ILE A 456 18.62 -7.00 -2.93
N ALA A 457 19.45 -6.32 -2.18
CA ALA A 457 20.72 -5.79 -2.67
C ALA A 457 21.68 -6.93 -3.12
N ILE A 458 21.80 -7.99 -2.32
CA ILE A 458 22.59 -9.16 -2.69
C ILE A 458 22.06 -9.79 -3.98
N TRP A 459 20.74 -9.99 -4.10
CA TRP A 459 20.12 -10.51 -5.32
C TRP A 459 20.44 -9.63 -6.52
N TYR A 460 20.33 -8.31 -6.38
CA TYR A 460 20.65 -7.37 -7.44
C TYR A 460 22.12 -7.52 -7.93
N PHE A 461 23.10 -7.55 -7.03
CA PHE A 461 24.51 -7.70 -7.41
C PHE A 461 24.78 -9.05 -8.10
N ILE A 462 24.23 -10.15 -7.58
CA ILE A 462 24.33 -11.47 -8.20
C ILE A 462 23.69 -11.46 -9.58
N ASN A 463 22.50 -10.86 -9.71
CA ASN A 463 21.77 -10.75 -10.98
C ASN A 463 22.58 -10.00 -12.04
N GLU A 464 23.18 -8.86 -11.68
CA GLU A 464 24.00 -8.07 -12.61
C GLU A 464 25.27 -8.85 -13.06
N GLU A 465 25.90 -9.59 -12.16
CA GLU A 465 27.02 -10.47 -12.50
C GLU A 465 26.62 -11.59 -13.46
N LEU A 466 25.51 -12.25 -13.20
CA LEU A 466 25.00 -13.34 -14.03
C LEU A 466 24.61 -12.84 -15.43
N ILE A 467 23.97 -11.68 -15.54
CA ILE A 467 23.65 -11.08 -16.83
C ILE A 467 24.93 -10.78 -17.63
N LYS A 468 25.95 -10.18 -16.98
CA LYS A 468 27.23 -9.92 -17.64
C LYS A 468 27.87 -11.22 -18.16
N LYS A 469 27.92 -12.25 -17.33
CA LYS A 469 28.48 -13.56 -17.72
C LYS A 469 27.69 -14.22 -18.87
N SER A 470 26.38 -14.13 -18.87
CA SER A 470 25.52 -14.71 -19.92
C SER A 470 25.68 -14.01 -21.26
N THR A 471 25.95 -12.69 -21.27
CA THR A 471 26.22 -11.93 -22.51
C THR A 471 27.61 -12.18 -23.09
N PHE A 472 28.61 -12.42 -22.22
CA PHE A 472 30.00 -12.70 -22.66
C PHE A 472 30.28 -14.17 -22.99
N ASN A 473 29.53 -15.12 -22.43
CA ASN A 473 29.76 -16.54 -22.67
C ASN A 473 28.44 -17.28 -22.88
N PRO A 474 27.96 -17.39 -24.15
CA PRO A 474 26.68 -18.05 -24.46
C PRO A 474 26.64 -19.54 -24.11
N ASN A 475 27.77 -20.15 -23.72
CA ASN A 475 27.90 -21.56 -23.38
C ASN A 475 27.83 -21.88 -21.88
N ILE A 476 27.63 -20.91 -20.98
CA ILE A 476 27.39 -21.20 -19.55
C ILE A 476 25.97 -21.80 -19.43
N LYS A 477 25.93 -23.10 -19.15
CA LYS A 477 24.70 -23.87 -18.90
C LYS A 477 24.13 -23.62 -17.50
#